data_d5b0e9237962c9e74efb7e3a8a9390f1
#
_entry.id   d5b0e9237962c9e74efb7e3a8a9390f1
#
_cell.length_a   1.000
_cell.length_b   1.000
_cell.length_c   1.000
_cell.angle_alpha   90.00
_cell.angle_beta   90.00
_cell.angle_gamma   90.00
#
_symmetry.space_group_name_H-M   'P 1'
#
loop_
_entity.id
_entity.type
_entity.pdbx_description
1 polymer ?
#
loop_
_entity_poly.entity_id
_entity_poly.type
_entity_poly.pdbx_seq_one_letter_code
_entity_poly.pdbx_strand_id
1 'polypeptide(L)'
;MPIRTGAEYIQSLRGRNLKVYLFGERVKEPVDHPIIRPSINAVAETYDLAVREEELATVHSSITGQKVNRFLHIVESATDLVNQNKMQRKLGQNTGTCFQRCVGMDALNSLYSVTYEIDEKYKTNYHKRLVDFIKMVQTENLVIGGAMTDPKGDRSKAPHEQEDPDVFLRVVEKNDKGVIIKGAKAHQTGCINSHWIIVMPTMRLQENDKDYAIVGAVRADDPGITYIYGRQSCDTRSMEEGDIDAGNAKFSGQEAMMIFDDVFIPWERVFMNGEYDFAAMLVERFTCYHRRSYVCKTGLGDVLIGAAASIADYNGIPNVSHIKDKLVEMTHLNESIYAAGIASSYQAHQTKSGVWLNDDMLANVCKHNVTRFPYEIGRLAQDIAGGLMVTLPSEKDFRNPETGPILKKYLKGRKGVDVENRMRILRLIENMTMGRNAVGYLTESMHGAGSPQAQRINISRLMQLGYKKKLAKNLANVKEEPDLTHEQADYFERVFKVSKTENKKFAEKLAGVRN
;
A
#
# COMPACT_ATOMS: atom_id res chain seq x y z
N MET A 1 15.37 -4.04 -23.21
CA MET A 1 15.96 -2.88 -22.51
C MET A 1 15.12 -2.60 -21.26
N PRO A 2 15.70 -2.21 -20.14
CA PRO A 2 14.94 -1.93 -18.93
C PRO A 2 13.97 -0.76 -19.16
N ILE A 3 12.78 -0.87 -18.55
CA ILE A 3 11.76 0.19 -18.57
C ILE A 3 12.27 1.39 -17.76
N ARG A 4 12.31 2.58 -18.33
CA ARG A 4 12.86 3.80 -17.69
C ARG A 4 11.81 4.86 -17.40
N THR A 5 10.82 5.00 -18.27
CA THR A 5 9.81 6.07 -18.22
C THR A 5 8.40 5.51 -18.05
N GLY A 6 7.47 6.35 -17.59
CA GLY A 6 6.06 5.99 -17.54
C GLY A 6 5.48 5.64 -18.92
N ALA A 7 5.94 6.30 -19.98
CA ALA A 7 5.52 5.98 -21.34
C ALA A 7 5.97 4.58 -21.78
N GLU A 8 7.23 4.22 -21.51
CA GLU A 8 7.75 2.87 -21.78
C GLU A 8 7.02 1.80 -20.94
N TYR A 9 6.72 2.11 -19.68
CA TYR A 9 5.91 1.23 -18.84
C TYR A 9 4.52 1.00 -19.44
N ILE A 10 3.81 2.06 -19.83
CA ILE A 10 2.49 1.94 -20.46
C ILE A 10 2.57 1.08 -21.73
N GLN A 11 3.61 1.31 -22.56
CA GLN A 11 3.82 0.52 -23.77
C GLN A 11 4.11 -0.95 -23.47
N SER A 12 4.84 -1.27 -22.38
CA SER A 12 5.16 -2.64 -21.99
C SER A 12 3.94 -3.46 -21.55
N LEU A 13 2.83 -2.79 -21.22
CA LEU A 13 1.58 -3.45 -20.84
C LEU A 13 0.70 -3.84 -22.04
N ARG A 14 0.99 -3.32 -23.23
CA ARG A 14 0.17 -3.56 -24.43
C ARG A 14 0.36 -4.97 -24.97
N GLY A 15 -0.70 -5.49 -25.58
CA GLY A 15 -0.69 -6.79 -26.26
C GLY A 15 -0.59 -7.99 -25.33
N ARG A 16 -0.68 -7.81 -24.02
CA ARG A 16 -0.75 -8.92 -23.06
C ARG A 16 -2.10 -9.62 -23.14
N ASN A 17 -2.10 -10.94 -23.04
CA ASN A 17 -3.34 -11.73 -23.11
C ASN A 17 -4.06 -11.80 -21.74
N LEU A 18 -4.38 -10.63 -21.17
CA LEU A 18 -5.13 -10.56 -19.93
C LEU A 18 -6.61 -10.93 -20.13
N LYS A 19 -7.16 -11.75 -19.24
CA LYS A 19 -8.60 -12.06 -19.20
C LYS A 19 -9.26 -11.18 -18.15
N VAL A 20 -9.61 -9.93 -18.52
CA VAL A 20 -10.22 -8.93 -17.64
C VAL A 20 -11.69 -8.77 -17.96
N TYR A 21 -12.53 -8.83 -16.92
CA TYR A 21 -13.96 -8.53 -16.99
C TYR A 21 -14.29 -7.25 -16.23
N LEU A 22 -15.05 -6.37 -16.87
CA LEU A 22 -15.57 -5.12 -16.32
C LEU A 22 -17.04 -4.95 -16.72
N PHE A 23 -17.93 -4.76 -15.77
CA PHE A 23 -19.39 -4.69 -15.99
C PHE A 23 -19.99 -5.90 -16.74
N GLY A 24 -19.42 -7.09 -16.54
CA GLY A 24 -19.85 -8.31 -17.21
C GLY A 24 -19.28 -8.51 -18.61
N GLU A 25 -18.53 -7.54 -19.14
CA GLU A 25 -17.93 -7.60 -20.46
C GLU A 25 -16.42 -7.84 -20.40
N ARG A 26 -15.90 -8.60 -21.37
CA ARG A 26 -14.46 -8.81 -21.51
C ARG A 26 -13.79 -7.58 -22.11
N VAL A 27 -12.84 -6.99 -21.39
CA VAL A 27 -12.02 -5.88 -21.87
C VAL A 27 -10.94 -6.42 -22.82
N LYS A 28 -10.91 -5.94 -24.06
CA LYS A 28 -9.94 -6.40 -25.06
C LYS A 28 -8.54 -5.82 -24.83
N GLU A 29 -8.47 -4.50 -24.61
CA GLU A 29 -7.20 -3.79 -24.35
C GLU A 29 -7.36 -2.91 -23.09
N PRO A 30 -6.90 -3.40 -21.93
CA PRO A 30 -7.02 -2.66 -20.66
C PRO A 30 -6.26 -1.32 -20.68
N VAL A 31 -5.17 -1.21 -21.44
CA VAL A 31 -4.30 -0.02 -21.43
C VAL A 31 -5.04 1.22 -21.91
N ASP A 32 -5.95 1.08 -22.87
CA ASP A 32 -6.68 2.21 -23.46
C ASP A 32 -8.11 2.35 -22.92
N HIS A 33 -8.53 1.44 -22.04
CA HIS A 33 -9.88 1.52 -21.49
C HIS A 33 -10.00 2.73 -20.54
N PRO A 34 -10.96 3.66 -20.76
CA PRO A 34 -11.02 4.94 -20.04
C PRO A 34 -11.17 4.81 -18.53
N ILE A 35 -11.81 3.74 -18.04
CA ILE A 35 -11.91 3.46 -16.59
C ILE A 35 -10.60 2.92 -16.02
N ILE A 36 -9.85 2.11 -16.78
CA ILE A 36 -8.62 1.43 -16.32
C ILE A 36 -7.41 2.34 -16.46
N ARG A 37 -7.30 3.08 -17.55
CA ARG A 37 -6.13 3.91 -17.89
C ARG A 37 -5.66 4.82 -16.75
N PRO A 38 -6.50 5.52 -15.98
CA PRO A 38 -6.06 6.34 -14.87
C PRO A 38 -5.29 5.56 -13.78
N SER A 39 -5.58 4.28 -13.60
CA SER A 39 -4.84 3.43 -12.66
C SER A 39 -3.44 3.06 -13.19
N ILE A 40 -3.32 2.86 -14.49
CA ILE A 40 -2.03 2.64 -15.18
C ILE A 40 -1.17 3.91 -15.09
N ASN A 41 -1.76 5.10 -15.28
CA ASN A 41 -1.06 6.36 -15.14
C ASN A 41 -0.49 6.56 -13.72
N ALA A 42 -1.18 6.11 -12.67
CA ALA A 42 -0.67 6.19 -11.31
C ALA A 42 0.58 5.33 -11.08
N VAL A 43 0.67 4.16 -11.72
CA VAL A 43 1.89 3.34 -11.72
C VAL A 43 2.98 3.97 -12.60
N ALA A 44 2.62 4.51 -13.77
CA ALA A 44 3.55 5.20 -14.67
C ALA A 44 4.28 6.36 -13.97
N GLU A 45 3.58 7.11 -13.10
CA GLU A 45 4.16 8.20 -12.29
C GLU A 45 5.33 7.71 -11.41
N THR A 46 5.36 6.44 -11.00
CA THR A 46 6.48 5.88 -10.22
C THR A 46 7.78 5.76 -11.03
N TYR A 47 7.69 5.63 -12.34
CA TYR A 47 8.82 5.67 -13.26
C TYR A 47 9.22 7.10 -13.58
N ASP A 48 8.25 7.96 -13.85
CA ASP A 48 8.51 9.37 -14.17
C ASP A 48 9.11 10.10 -12.95
N LEU A 49 8.71 9.75 -11.72
CA LEU A 49 9.38 10.24 -10.52
C LEU A 49 10.85 9.81 -10.47
N ALA A 50 11.17 8.57 -10.84
CA ALA A 50 12.54 8.08 -10.86
C ALA A 50 13.44 8.82 -11.87
N VAL A 51 12.85 9.38 -12.91
CA VAL A 51 13.55 10.26 -13.87
C VAL A 51 13.72 11.67 -13.31
N ARG A 52 12.68 12.23 -12.70
CA ARG A 52 12.70 13.62 -12.21
C ARG A 52 13.42 13.80 -10.86
N GLU A 53 13.28 12.84 -9.97
CA GLU A 53 13.82 12.87 -8.60
C GLU A 53 14.59 11.57 -8.33
N GLU A 54 15.67 11.36 -9.09
CA GLU A 54 16.43 10.10 -9.12
C GLU A 54 16.90 9.67 -7.72
N GLU A 55 17.46 10.57 -6.92
CA GLU A 55 17.96 10.28 -5.57
C GLU A 55 16.86 9.78 -4.62
N LEU A 56 15.64 10.29 -4.81
CA LEU A 56 14.49 9.88 -4.01
C LEU A 56 13.95 8.51 -4.43
N ALA A 57 13.84 8.26 -5.74
CA ALA A 57 13.09 7.13 -6.27
C ALA A 57 13.98 5.96 -6.74
N THR A 58 15.31 6.13 -6.73
CA THR A 58 16.25 5.06 -7.06
C THR A 58 17.26 4.82 -5.93
N VAL A 59 17.96 3.69 -6.02
CA VAL A 59 19.01 3.27 -5.06
C VAL A 59 19.94 2.25 -5.71
N HIS A 60 21.19 2.19 -5.26
CA HIS A 60 22.12 1.12 -5.64
C HIS A 60 21.70 -0.20 -4.98
N SER A 61 21.58 -1.27 -5.76
CA SER A 61 21.29 -2.62 -5.29
C SER A 61 22.57 -3.44 -5.20
N SER A 62 22.85 -4.05 -4.05
CA SER A 62 23.95 -5.01 -3.89
C SER A 62 23.75 -6.31 -4.71
N ILE A 63 22.47 -6.64 -5.02
CA ILE A 63 22.12 -7.87 -5.76
C ILE A 63 22.55 -7.78 -7.24
N THR A 64 22.36 -6.63 -7.88
CA THR A 64 22.69 -6.44 -9.30
C THR A 64 23.92 -5.56 -9.53
N GLY A 65 24.40 -4.86 -8.50
CA GLY A 65 25.46 -3.84 -8.63
C GLY A 65 25.02 -2.61 -9.45
N GLN A 66 23.72 -2.45 -9.70
CA GLN A 66 23.17 -1.39 -10.53
C GLN A 66 22.24 -0.48 -9.73
N LYS A 67 21.98 0.72 -10.27
CA LYS A 67 20.95 1.60 -9.75
C LYS A 67 19.58 1.06 -10.19
N VAL A 68 18.68 0.82 -9.23
CA VAL A 68 17.35 0.23 -9.44
C VAL A 68 16.27 1.15 -8.89
N ASN A 69 15.04 0.99 -9.38
CA ASN A 69 13.88 1.66 -8.78
C ASN A 69 13.69 1.18 -7.34
N ARG A 70 13.48 2.11 -6.41
CA ARG A 70 13.39 1.83 -4.97
C ARG A 70 12.27 0.84 -4.59
N PHE A 71 11.25 0.69 -5.43
CA PHE A 71 10.23 -0.35 -5.26
C PHE A 71 10.74 -1.78 -5.45
N LEU A 72 11.90 -1.97 -6.07
CA LEU A 72 12.50 -3.28 -6.31
C LEU A 72 13.72 -3.56 -5.42
N HIS A 73 14.09 -2.60 -4.57
CA HIS A 73 15.25 -2.69 -3.70
C HIS A 73 15.00 -3.62 -2.50
N ILE A 74 15.97 -4.46 -2.20
CA ILE A 74 16.03 -5.19 -0.93
C ILE A 74 16.73 -4.29 0.09
N VAL A 75 16.05 -4.00 1.17
CA VAL A 75 16.42 -2.99 2.15
C VAL A 75 17.69 -3.37 2.91
N GLU A 76 18.72 -2.54 2.83
CA GLU A 76 20.04 -2.76 3.43
C GLU A 76 20.31 -1.88 4.65
N SER A 77 19.39 -0.94 4.94
CA SER A 77 19.54 0.00 6.05
C SER A 77 18.21 0.61 6.52
N ALA A 78 18.18 1.15 7.73
CA ALA A 78 17.07 1.98 8.20
C ALA A 78 16.85 3.21 7.30
N THR A 79 17.91 3.78 6.73
CA THR A 79 17.84 4.91 5.80
C THR A 79 17.07 4.56 4.53
N ASP A 80 17.19 3.34 4.02
CA ASP A 80 16.42 2.89 2.85
C ASP A 80 14.92 2.88 3.15
N LEU A 81 14.53 2.38 4.33
CA LEU A 81 13.15 2.38 4.79
C LEU A 81 12.59 3.81 4.93
N VAL A 82 13.37 4.72 5.50
CA VAL A 82 13.00 6.15 5.62
C VAL A 82 12.83 6.78 4.23
N ASN A 83 13.73 6.51 3.30
CA ASN A 83 13.65 7.03 1.94
C ASN A 83 12.48 6.43 1.15
N GLN A 84 12.13 5.15 1.38
CA GLN A 84 10.90 4.58 0.86
C GLN A 84 9.67 5.36 1.33
N ASN A 85 9.57 5.70 2.63
CA ASN A 85 8.46 6.48 3.16
C ASN A 85 8.37 7.88 2.54
N LYS A 86 9.52 8.57 2.37
CA LYS A 86 9.56 9.88 1.70
C LYS A 86 9.07 9.79 0.25
N MET A 87 9.56 8.80 -0.50
CA MET A 87 9.12 8.54 -1.87
C MET A 87 7.61 8.23 -1.94
N GLN A 88 7.10 7.42 -1.03
CA GLN A 88 5.68 7.06 -0.98
C GLN A 88 4.78 8.27 -0.71
N ARG A 89 5.16 9.17 0.23
CA ARG A 89 4.44 10.43 0.47
C ARG A 89 4.45 11.31 -0.79
N LYS A 90 5.61 11.47 -1.43
CA LYS A 90 5.76 12.26 -2.67
C LYS A 90 4.87 11.73 -3.79
N LEU A 91 4.85 10.42 -4.01
CA LEU A 91 3.96 9.81 -5.00
C LEU A 91 2.48 10.01 -4.67
N GLY A 92 2.11 9.92 -3.40
CA GLY A 92 0.75 10.26 -2.95
C GLY A 92 0.36 11.70 -3.26
N GLN A 93 1.28 12.66 -3.07
CA GLN A 93 1.10 14.07 -3.45
C GLN A 93 0.93 14.24 -4.96
N ASN A 94 1.74 13.55 -5.77
CA ASN A 94 1.72 13.69 -7.22
C ASN A 94 0.48 13.08 -7.86
N THR A 95 -0.09 12.04 -7.26
CA THR A 95 -1.19 11.28 -7.86
C THR A 95 -2.56 11.50 -7.20
N GLY A 96 -2.60 11.88 -5.93
CA GLY A 96 -3.84 11.96 -5.13
C GLY A 96 -4.57 10.61 -5.01
N THR A 97 -3.88 9.50 -5.27
CA THR A 97 -4.45 8.14 -5.26
C THR A 97 -3.41 7.08 -4.91
N CYS A 98 -3.82 5.80 -4.87
CA CYS A 98 -2.91 4.67 -4.71
C CYS A 98 -2.11 4.42 -5.99
N PHE A 99 -0.77 4.45 -5.91
CA PHE A 99 0.16 4.14 -7.01
C PHE A 99 0.56 2.66 -7.10
N GLN A 100 -0.03 1.78 -6.30
CA GLN A 100 -0.18 0.32 -6.47
C GLN A 100 1.11 -0.52 -6.42
N ARG A 101 2.28 0.02 -6.09
CA ARG A 101 3.55 -0.73 -6.10
C ARG A 101 4.04 -1.21 -4.73
N CYS A 102 3.43 -0.74 -3.62
CA CYS A 102 3.91 -1.05 -2.27
C CYS A 102 3.82 -2.54 -1.96
N VAL A 103 2.76 -3.24 -2.42
CA VAL A 103 2.56 -4.67 -2.16
C VAL A 103 3.73 -5.50 -2.66
N GLY A 104 4.18 -5.28 -3.91
CA GLY A 104 5.32 -6.00 -4.48
C GLY A 104 6.63 -5.69 -3.75
N MET A 105 6.88 -4.41 -3.44
CA MET A 105 8.05 -3.99 -2.67
C MET A 105 8.14 -4.70 -1.32
N ASP A 106 7.03 -4.71 -0.58
CA ASP A 106 6.97 -5.27 0.76
C ASP A 106 7.01 -6.81 0.73
N ALA A 107 6.44 -7.43 -0.32
CA ALA A 107 6.51 -8.87 -0.56
C ALA A 107 7.96 -9.34 -0.83
N LEU A 108 8.69 -8.67 -1.72
CA LEU A 108 10.08 -9.02 -2.01
C LEU A 108 10.95 -8.97 -0.77
N ASN A 109 10.82 -7.91 0.06
CA ASN A 109 11.59 -7.77 1.28
C ASN A 109 11.24 -8.81 2.35
N SER A 110 9.97 -9.13 2.53
CA SER A 110 9.54 -10.16 3.47
C SER A 110 9.99 -11.55 3.02
N LEU A 111 9.81 -11.87 1.74
CA LEU A 111 10.25 -13.15 1.17
C LEU A 111 11.75 -13.35 1.25
N TYR A 112 12.56 -12.29 1.03
CA TYR A 112 14.01 -12.36 1.13
C TYR A 112 14.45 -12.89 2.50
N SER A 113 13.82 -12.46 3.57
CA SER A 113 14.12 -12.94 4.91
C SER A 113 13.54 -14.32 5.22
N VAL A 114 12.31 -14.59 4.76
CA VAL A 114 11.60 -15.83 5.10
C VAL A 114 12.16 -17.03 4.33
N THR A 115 12.42 -16.88 3.04
CA THR A 115 13.00 -17.97 2.23
C THR A 115 14.39 -18.37 2.71
N TYR A 116 15.20 -17.43 3.20
CA TYR A 116 16.48 -17.71 3.83
C TYR A 116 16.33 -18.65 5.04
N GLU A 117 15.38 -18.35 5.93
CA GLU A 117 15.15 -19.16 7.13
C GLU A 117 14.46 -20.50 6.82
N ILE A 118 13.64 -20.58 5.77
CA ILE A 118 13.10 -21.85 5.26
C ILE A 118 14.24 -22.75 4.78
N ASP A 119 15.16 -22.21 3.97
CA ASP A 119 16.31 -22.98 3.44
C ASP A 119 17.24 -23.44 4.57
N GLU A 120 17.45 -22.62 5.62
CA GLU A 120 18.19 -23.04 6.82
C GLU A 120 17.55 -24.26 7.50
N LYS A 121 16.22 -24.28 7.64
CA LYS A 121 15.49 -25.35 8.35
C LYS A 121 15.27 -26.58 7.49
N TYR A 122 14.76 -26.41 6.27
CA TYR A 122 14.29 -27.50 5.42
C TYR A 122 15.29 -27.94 4.36
N LYS A 123 16.45 -27.25 4.25
CA LYS A 123 17.49 -27.51 3.24
C LYS A 123 16.95 -27.44 1.81
N THR A 124 16.03 -26.51 1.59
CA THR A 124 15.47 -26.17 0.28
C THR A 124 16.38 -25.20 -0.48
N ASN A 125 15.92 -24.68 -1.61
CA ASN A 125 16.70 -23.73 -2.44
C ASN A 125 15.81 -22.53 -2.86
N TYR A 126 14.85 -22.16 -2.02
CA TYR A 126 13.90 -21.10 -2.32
C TYR A 126 14.52 -19.71 -2.32
N HIS A 127 15.47 -19.46 -1.42
CA HIS A 127 16.15 -18.18 -1.34
C HIS A 127 16.94 -17.88 -2.62
N LYS A 128 17.67 -18.87 -3.13
CA LYS A 128 18.39 -18.69 -4.41
C LYS A 128 17.42 -18.40 -5.56
N ARG A 129 16.31 -19.13 -5.67
CA ARG A 129 15.28 -18.90 -6.71
C ARG A 129 14.71 -17.49 -6.61
N LEU A 130 14.42 -17.03 -5.39
CA LEU A 130 13.94 -15.68 -5.15
C LEU A 130 14.97 -14.61 -5.54
N VAL A 131 16.25 -14.80 -5.19
CA VAL A 131 17.33 -13.88 -5.58
C VAL A 131 17.48 -13.80 -7.10
N ASP A 132 17.40 -14.93 -7.80
CA ASP A 132 17.46 -14.96 -9.26
C ASP A 132 16.24 -14.23 -9.88
N PHE A 133 15.04 -14.38 -9.30
CA PHE A 133 13.85 -13.63 -9.69
C PHE A 133 14.02 -12.11 -9.43
N ILE A 134 14.56 -11.73 -8.26
CA ILE A 134 14.83 -10.32 -7.92
C ILE A 134 15.82 -9.70 -8.92
N LYS A 135 16.90 -10.42 -9.27
CA LYS A 135 17.85 -9.94 -10.30
C LYS A 135 17.17 -9.65 -11.62
N MET A 136 16.30 -10.53 -12.07
CA MET A 136 15.56 -10.36 -13.32
C MET A 136 14.65 -9.12 -13.25
N VAL A 137 13.83 -8.98 -12.21
CA VAL A 137 12.88 -7.87 -12.12
C VAL A 137 13.58 -6.52 -11.88
N GLN A 138 14.72 -6.49 -11.19
CA GLN A 138 15.55 -5.30 -11.04
C GLN A 138 16.19 -4.87 -12.36
N THR A 139 16.75 -5.84 -13.11
CA THR A 139 17.43 -5.57 -14.38
C THR A 139 16.46 -5.03 -15.44
N GLU A 140 15.25 -5.57 -15.49
CA GLU A 140 14.22 -5.16 -16.46
C GLU A 140 13.35 -4.01 -15.93
N ASN A 141 13.46 -3.66 -14.66
CA ASN A 141 12.67 -2.65 -13.95
C ASN A 141 11.16 -2.89 -14.04
N LEU A 142 10.72 -4.10 -13.67
CA LEU A 142 9.33 -4.56 -13.81
C LEU A 142 8.46 -4.17 -12.61
N VAL A 143 7.16 -4.08 -12.83
CA VAL A 143 6.17 -3.90 -11.75
C VAL A 143 5.79 -5.27 -11.19
N ILE A 144 5.91 -5.39 -9.87
CA ILE A 144 5.48 -6.56 -9.10
C ILE A 144 4.21 -6.22 -8.34
N GLY A 145 3.15 -6.97 -8.60
CA GLY A 145 1.92 -6.94 -7.81
C GLY A 145 1.87 -8.07 -6.79
N GLY A 146 0.81 -8.13 -6.03
CA GLY A 146 0.59 -9.20 -5.08
C GLY A 146 -0.83 -9.76 -5.13
N ALA A 147 -0.94 -11.07 -4.99
CA ALA A 147 -2.19 -11.80 -4.83
C ALA A 147 -2.18 -12.45 -3.43
N MET A 148 -2.55 -11.65 -2.43
CA MET A 148 -2.37 -11.96 -1.03
C MET A 148 -3.69 -12.37 -0.36
N THR A 149 -4.63 -11.45 -0.26
CA THR A 149 -5.85 -11.61 0.53
C THR A 149 -6.82 -12.58 -0.11
N ASP A 150 -7.27 -13.55 0.67
CA ASP A 150 -8.25 -14.56 0.25
C ASP A 150 -9.69 -14.03 0.30
N PRO A 151 -10.66 -14.63 -0.44
CA PRO A 151 -12.08 -14.24 -0.44
C PRO A 151 -12.77 -14.34 0.91
N LYS A 152 -12.20 -15.02 1.89
CA LYS A 152 -12.60 -15.24 3.28
C LYS A 152 -13.37 -16.55 3.53
N GLY A 153 -14.20 -17.04 2.64
CA GLY A 153 -15.00 -18.26 2.87
C GLY A 153 -15.79 -18.23 4.18
N ASP A 154 -16.03 -19.39 4.75
CA ASP A 154 -16.55 -19.53 6.12
C ASP A 154 -15.42 -19.26 7.12
N ARG A 155 -15.49 -18.13 7.81
CA ARG A 155 -14.44 -17.64 8.71
C ARG A 155 -14.33 -18.42 10.03
N SER A 156 -15.24 -19.33 10.30
CA SER A 156 -15.18 -20.25 11.45
C SER A 156 -14.33 -21.50 11.17
N LYS A 157 -13.98 -21.73 9.89
CA LYS A 157 -13.28 -22.91 9.39
C LYS A 157 -11.88 -22.60 8.88
N ALA A 158 -10.98 -23.57 9.02
CA ALA A 158 -9.66 -23.53 8.38
C ALA A 158 -9.77 -23.71 6.86
N PRO A 159 -8.73 -23.40 6.07
CA PRO A 159 -8.76 -23.57 4.61
C PRO A 159 -9.14 -24.99 4.15
N HIS A 160 -8.59 -26.02 4.79
CA HIS A 160 -8.89 -27.42 4.46
C HIS A 160 -10.30 -27.89 4.89
N GLU A 161 -11.01 -27.11 5.72
CA GLU A 161 -12.36 -27.42 6.21
C GLU A 161 -13.47 -26.70 5.41
N GLN A 162 -13.11 -25.86 4.43
CA GLN A 162 -14.09 -25.16 3.60
C GLN A 162 -14.93 -26.17 2.78
N GLU A 163 -16.19 -25.85 2.55
CA GLU A 163 -17.08 -26.67 1.72
C GLU A 163 -16.52 -26.81 0.29
N ASP A 164 -16.03 -25.71 -0.27
CA ASP A 164 -15.30 -25.71 -1.53
C ASP A 164 -13.81 -25.41 -1.21
N PRO A 165 -12.90 -26.37 -1.44
CA PRO A 165 -11.48 -26.20 -1.17
C PRO A 165 -10.81 -25.10 -2.01
N ASP A 166 -11.40 -24.71 -3.14
CA ASP A 166 -10.87 -23.72 -4.07
C ASP A 166 -11.24 -22.26 -3.68
N VAL A 167 -11.99 -22.05 -2.58
CA VAL A 167 -12.22 -20.72 -2.02
C VAL A 167 -10.89 -20.05 -1.66
N PHE A 168 -9.93 -20.82 -1.14
CA PHE A 168 -8.57 -20.38 -0.90
C PHE A 168 -7.64 -20.89 -1.99
N LEU A 169 -6.62 -20.10 -2.32
CA LEU A 169 -5.61 -20.52 -3.30
C LEU A 169 -4.79 -21.69 -2.75
N ARG A 170 -4.71 -22.79 -3.50
CA ARG A 170 -3.97 -23.99 -3.13
C ARG A 170 -3.26 -24.63 -4.31
N VAL A 171 -2.33 -25.50 -4.01
CA VAL A 171 -1.70 -26.42 -4.98
C VAL A 171 -2.65 -27.59 -5.20
N VAL A 172 -3.00 -27.86 -6.45
CA VAL A 172 -3.86 -28.99 -6.83
C VAL A 172 -3.07 -30.13 -7.45
N GLU A 173 -1.92 -29.84 -8.06
CA GLU A 173 -1.03 -30.84 -8.65
C GLU A 173 0.45 -30.43 -8.50
N LYS A 174 1.32 -31.41 -8.38
CA LYS A 174 2.79 -31.27 -8.38
C LYS A 174 3.39 -32.28 -9.36
N ASN A 175 4.35 -31.84 -10.17
CA ASN A 175 5.10 -32.71 -11.07
C ASN A 175 6.59 -32.29 -11.11
N ASP A 176 7.38 -32.93 -11.95
CA ASP A 176 8.82 -32.68 -12.10
C ASP A 176 9.14 -31.25 -12.59
N LYS A 177 8.19 -30.55 -13.23
CA LYS A 177 8.39 -29.23 -13.81
C LYS A 177 7.91 -28.08 -12.91
N GLY A 178 6.98 -28.33 -12.00
CA GLY A 178 6.40 -27.29 -11.15
C GLY A 178 5.15 -27.72 -10.41
N VAL A 179 4.33 -26.72 -10.07
CA VAL A 179 3.04 -26.89 -9.39
C VAL A 179 1.91 -26.26 -10.20
N ILE A 180 0.71 -26.81 -10.07
CA ILE A 180 -0.52 -26.22 -10.58
C ILE A 180 -1.32 -25.68 -9.40
N ILE A 181 -1.74 -24.41 -9.47
CA ILE A 181 -2.50 -23.74 -8.44
C ILE A 181 -3.92 -23.45 -8.91
N LYS A 182 -4.87 -23.52 -7.97
CA LYS A 182 -6.28 -23.21 -8.17
C LYS A 182 -6.84 -22.44 -7.00
N GLY A 183 -7.86 -21.58 -7.25
CA GLY A 183 -8.55 -20.83 -6.22
C GLY A 183 -8.69 -19.35 -6.55
N ALA A 184 -8.94 -18.52 -5.54
CA ALA A 184 -9.16 -17.10 -5.74
C ALA A 184 -8.43 -16.21 -4.73
N LYS A 185 -8.18 -14.97 -5.14
CA LYS A 185 -7.67 -13.88 -4.30
C LYS A 185 -8.56 -12.64 -4.50
N ALA A 186 -9.01 -12.04 -3.40
CA ALA A 186 -9.90 -10.90 -3.42
C ALA A 186 -9.16 -9.57 -3.29
N HIS A 187 -9.77 -8.47 -3.78
CA HIS A 187 -9.31 -7.08 -3.70
C HIS A 187 -7.79 -6.89 -3.90
N GLN A 188 -7.27 -7.39 -5.03
CA GLN A 188 -5.85 -7.27 -5.37
C GLN A 188 -5.58 -5.94 -6.06
N THR A 189 -4.86 -5.06 -5.35
CA THR A 189 -4.52 -3.72 -5.81
C THR A 189 -3.47 -3.77 -6.92
N GLY A 190 -3.75 -3.15 -8.06
CA GLY A 190 -2.79 -3.01 -9.16
C GLY A 190 -2.43 -4.28 -9.91
N CYS A 191 -3.15 -5.38 -9.71
CA CYS A 191 -2.82 -6.67 -10.31
C CYS A 191 -2.85 -6.64 -11.85
N ILE A 192 -3.81 -5.92 -12.48
CA ILE A 192 -3.89 -5.76 -13.94
C ILE A 192 -2.72 -4.94 -14.48
N ASN A 193 -2.18 -4.03 -13.67
CA ASN A 193 -1.13 -3.08 -14.01
C ASN A 193 0.28 -3.64 -13.75
N SER A 194 0.40 -4.86 -13.25
CA SER A 194 1.67 -5.51 -12.92
C SER A 194 2.16 -6.41 -14.03
N HIS A 195 3.48 -6.62 -14.13
CA HIS A 195 4.09 -7.60 -15.03
C HIS A 195 4.09 -8.99 -14.39
N TRP A 196 4.41 -9.03 -13.10
CA TRP A 196 4.44 -10.23 -12.28
C TRP A 196 3.57 -10.08 -11.04
N ILE A 197 3.03 -11.17 -10.56
CA ILE A 197 2.20 -11.24 -9.36
C ILE A 197 2.84 -12.26 -8.41
N ILE A 198 3.13 -11.83 -7.18
CA ILE A 198 3.49 -12.73 -6.10
C ILE A 198 2.21 -13.28 -5.47
N VAL A 199 2.03 -14.58 -5.48
CA VAL A 199 0.98 -15.26 -4.72
C VAL A 199 1.53 -15.71 -3.38
N MET A 200 0.78 -15.50 -2.28
CA MET A 200 1.16 -15.98 -0.94
C MET A 200 -0.06 -16.13 -0.02
N PRO A 201 0.04 -16.97 1.04
CA PRO A 201 -0.98 -17.06 2.07
C PRO A 201 -1.00 -15.79 2.95
N THR A 202 -2.14 -15.51 3.58
CA THR A 202 -2.32 -14.35 4.48
C THR A 202 -2.79 -14.73 5.87
N MET A 203 -2.65 -15.99 6.26
CA MET A 203 -3.02 -16.49 7.57
C MET A 203 -2.02 -17.51 8.10
N ARG A 204 -2.10 -17.78 9.39
CA ARG A 204 -1.44 -18.94 9.98
C ARG A 204 -2.08 -20.21 9.43
N LEU A 205 -1.26 -21.16 9.01
CA LEU A 205 -1.68 -22.45 8.48
C LEU A 205 -1.35 -23.58 9.47
N GLN A 206 -2.07 -24.69 9.35
CA GLN A 206 -1.88 -25.93 10.09
C GLN A 206 -1.31 -27.01 9.18
N GLU A 207 -0.94 -28.16 9.72
CA GLU A 207 -0.38 -29.26 8.95
C GLU A 207 -1.32 -29.74 7.83
N ASN A 208 -2.62 -29.78 8.09
CA ASN A 208 -3.64 -30.15 7.11
C ASN A 208 -3.82 -29.10 6.01
N ASP A 209 -3.27 -27.88 6.18
CA ASP A 209 -3.32 -26.80 5.21
C ASP A 209 -2.06 -26.73 4.31
N LYS A 210 -1.25 -27.80 4.23
CA LYS A 210 0.03 -27.79 3.46
C LYS A 210 -0.13 -27.34 2.02
N ASP A 211 -1.21 -27.72 1.36
CA ASP A 211 -1.44 -27.35 -0.04
C ASP A 211 -1.76 -25.86 -0.22
N TYR A 212 -2.20 -25.17 0.84
CA TYR A 212 -2.42 -23.73 0.88
C TYR A 212 -1.15 -22.94 1.21
N ALA A 213 -0.07 -23.61 1.64
CA ALA A 213 1.22 -23.02 1.95
C ALA A 213 2.06 -22.85 0.68
N ILE A 214 1.55 -22.07 -0.28
CA ILE A 214 2.22 -21.80 -1.55
C ILE A 214 2.63 -20.36 -1.68
N VAL A 215 3.89 -20.12 -2.04
CA VAL A 215 4.40 -18.82 -2.48
C VAL A 215 5.09 -18.99 -3.80
N GLY A 216 4.73 -18.17 -4.76
CA GLY A 216 5.34 -18.18 -6.08
C GLY A 216 5.09 -16.90 -6.86
N ALA A 217 5.72 -16.80 -8.02
CA ALA A 217 5.52 -15.71 -8.96
C ALA A 217 4.87 -16.22 -10.26
N VAL A 218 3.77 -15.58 -10.65
CA VAL A 218 3.10 -15.78 -11.95
C VAL A 218 3.22 -14.51 -12.79
N ARG A 219 3.25 -14.65 -14.10
CA ARG A 219 3.05 -13.49 -14.99
C ARG A 219 1.59 -13.05 -14.89
N ALA A 220 1.34 -11.76 -15.01
CA ALA A 220 -0.05 -11.27 -14.97
C ALA A 220 -0.91 -11.84 -16.12
N ASP A 221 -0.28 -12.25 -17.22
CA ASP A 221 -0.91 -12.82 -18.42
C ASP A 221 -0.73 -14.34 -18.56
N ASP A 222 -0.32 -15.05 -17.49
CA ASP A 222 -0.24 -16.51 -17.53
C ASP A 222 -1.63 -17.12 -17.77
N PRO A 223 -1.72 -18.19 -18.58
CA PRO A 223 -2.98 -18.89 -18.82
C PRO A 223 -3.66 -19.35 -17.52
N GLY A 224 -4.99 -19.30 -17.49
CA GLY A 224 -5.79 -19.69 -16.32
C GLY A 224 -6.11 -18.53 -15.36
N ILE A 225 -5.47 -17.35 -15.51
CA ILE A 225 -5.77 -16.20 -14.65
C ILE A 225 -6.93 -15.38 -15.23
N THR A 226 -7.94 -15.13 -14.40
CA THR A 226 -9.07 -14.25 -14.73
C THR A 226 -9.15 -13.11 -13.71
N TYR A 227 -9.35 -11.88 -14.19
CA TYR A 227 -9.51 -10.67 -13.38
C TYR A 227 -10.96 -10.19 -13.48
N ILE A 228 -11.59 -9.96 -12.32
CA ILE A 228 -12.91 -9.30 -12.25
C ILE A 228 -12.67 -7.94 -11.58
N TYR A 229 -12.87 -6.88 -12.35
CA TYR A 229 -12.61 -5.50 -11.92
C TYR A 229 -13.62 -5.08 -10.84
N GLY A 230 -13.13 -4.47 -9.75
CA GLY A 230 -13.97 -4.00 -8.65
C GLY A 230 -14.88 -2.84 -9.06
N ARG A 231 -16.18 -2.97 -8.83
CA ARG A 231 -17.18 -1.94 -9.18
C ARG A 231 -16.88 -0.59 -8.52
N GLN A 232 -16.39 -0.60 -7.28
CA GLN A 232 -16.08 0.61 -6.52
C GLN A 232 -14.91 1.41 -7.07
N SER A 233 -13.96 0.75 -7.77
CA SER A 233 -12.83 1.40 -8.45
C SER A 233 -13.22 1.97 -9.82
N CYS A 234 -14.48 1.87 -10.22
CA CYS A 234 -14.99 2.35 -11.49
C CYS A 234 -15.64 3.72 -11.35
N ASP A 235 -15.37 4.59 -12.30
CA ASP A 235 -16.06 5.85 -12.47
C ASP A 235 -16.42 6.04 -13.93
N THR A 236 -17.71 5.90 -14.26
CA THR A 236 -18.22 6.01 -15.63
C THR A 236 -18.12 7.41 -16.18
N ARG A 237 -17.95 8.43 -15.32
CA ARG A 237 -17.66 9.81 -15.75
C ARG A 237 -16.35 9.90 -16.58
N SER A 238 -15.44 8.95 -16.41
CA SER A 238 -14.24 8.83 -17.27
C SER A 238 -14.55 8.50 -18.74
N MET A 239 -15.79 8.08 -19.04
CA MET A 239 -16.28 7.77 -20.39
C MET A 239 -17.05 8.95 -21.00
N GLU A 240 -17.24 10.02 -20.25
CA GLU A 240 -17.95 11.22 -20.70
C GLU A 240 -16.96 12.26 -21.22
N GLU A 241 -17.43 13.18 -22.06
CA GLU A 241 -16.65 14.34 -22.48
C GLU A 241 -16.52 15.33 -21.32
N GLY A 242 -15.37 16.00 -21.25
CA GLY A 242 -15.07 16.98 -20.21
C GLY A 242 -14.06 16.49 -19.18
N ASP A 243 -13.75 17.34 -18.21
CA ASP A 243 -12.70 17.08 -17.23
C ASP A 243 -13.02 17.59 -15.80
N ILE A 244 -14.18 18.23 -15.60
CA ILE A 244 -14.59 18.76 -14.30
C ILE A 244 -15.15 17.64 -13.42
N ASP A 245 -16.10 16.86 -13.95
CA ASP A 245 -16.87 15.89 -13.15
C ASP A 245 -16.04 14.72 -12.64
N ALA A 246 -14.98 14.35 -13.34
CA ALA A 246 -14.12 13.24 -12.92
C ALA A 246 -13.30 13.54 -11.64
N GLY A 247 -13.15 14.80 -11.25
CA GLY A 247 -12.34 15.23 -10.12
C GLY A 247 -10.85 14.97 -10.35
N ASN A 248 -10.39 13.75 -10.08
CA ASN A 248 -9.05 13.28 -10.48
C ASN A 248 -9.16 12.40 -11.73
N ALA A 249 -9.23 13.02 -12.91
CA ALA A 249 -9.37 12.30 -14.18
C ALA A 249 -8.09 11.54 -14.58
N LYS A 250 -6.91 12.04 -14.18
CA LYS A 250 -5.62 11.53 -14.62
C LYS A 250 -5.18 10.27 -13.88
N PHE A 251 -5.52 10.14 -12.59
CA PHE A 251 -5.03 9.08 -11.72
C PHE A 251 -6.15 8.41 -10.92
N SER A 252 -6.07 7.08 -10.78
CA SER A 252 -6.91 6.31 -9.85
C SER A 252 -6.19 5.08 -9.33
N GLY A 253 -6.73 4.50 -8.24
CA GLY A 253 -6.40 3.13 -7.82
C GLY A 253 -7.09 2.10 -8.71
N GLN A 254 -6.73 0.82 -8.52
CA GLN A 254 -7.35 -0.32 -9.19
C GLN A 254 -7.43 -1.49 -8.22
N GLU A 255 -8.61 -2.04 -8.09
CA GLU A 255 -8.87 -3.26 -7.31
C GLU A 255 -9.56 -4.29 -8.20
N ALA A 256 -9.11 -5.54 -8.13
CA ALA A 256 -9.77 -6.64 -8.82
C ALA A 256 -9.74 -7.92 -7.96
N MET A 257 -10.70 -8.78 -8.20
CA MET A 257 -10.64 -10.18 -7.79
C MET A 257 -9.84 -10.96 -8.82
N MET A 258 -8.94 -11.82 -8.37
CA MET A 258 -8.17 -12.73 -9.22
C MET A 258 -8.65 -14.16 -9.00
N ILE A 259 -8.88 -14.88 -10.10
CA ILE A 259 -9.23 -16.28 -10.10
C ILE A 259 -8.13 -17.04 -10.83
N PHE A 260 -7.67 -18.10 -10.21
CA PHE A 260 -6.65 -19.01 -10.73
C PHE A 260 -7.34 -20.34 -11.04
N ASP A 261 -7.35 -20.73 -12.30
CA ASP A 261 -7.95 -21.97 -12.78
C ASP A 261 -6.85 -22.78 -13.48
N ASP A 262 -6.28 -23.71 -12.72
CA ASP A 262 -5.17 -24.59 -13.12
C ASP A 262 -3.95 -23.83 -13.67
N VAL A 263 -3.50 -22.81 -12.92
CA VAL A 263 -2.34 -21.99 -13.29
C VAL A 263 -1.04 -22.71 -12.95
N PHE A 264 -0.18 -22.89 -13.93
CA PHE A 264 1.12 -23.55 -13.75
C PHE A 264 2.20 -22.59 -13.26
N ILE A 265 2.95 -22.98 -12.22
CA ILE A 265 4.13 -22.27 -11.72
C ILE A 265 5.33 -23.23 -11.80
N PRO A 266 6.34 -22.96 -12.64
CA PRO A 266 7.55 -23.76 -12.70
C PRO A 266 8.38 -23.60 -11.42
N TRP A 267 9.18 -24.64 -11.09
CA TRP A 267 9.90 -24.68 -9.81
C TRP A 267 10.83 -23.50 -9.56
N GLU A 268 11.41 -22.91 -10.59
CA GLU A 268 12.27 -21.73 -10.46
C GLU A 268 11.53 -20.47 -9.97
N ARG A 269 10.21 -20.47 -10.02
CA ARG A 269 9.33 -19.38 -9.54
C ARG A 269 8.54 -19.74 -8.28
N VAL A 270 8.82 -20.91 -7.68
CA VAL A 270 8.22 -21.34 -6.41
C VAL A 270 9.20 -21.04 -5.29
N PHE A 271 8.73 -20.27 -4.28
CA PHE A 271 9.51 -19.76 -3.16
C PHE A 271 9.10 -20.33 -1.80
N MET A 272 8.00 -21.08 -1.73
CA MET A 272 7.55 -21.91 -0.61
C MET A 272 6.50 -22.89 -1.14
N ASN A 273 6.53 -24.15 -0.69
CA ASN A 273 5.56 -25.15 -1.11
C ASN A 273 5.36 -26.24 -0.05
N GLY A 274 4.49 -25.96 0.91
CA GLY A 274 4.12 -26.89 1.96
C GLY A 274 4.72 -26.61 3.34
N GLU A 275 5.63 -25.63 3.48
CA GLU A 275 6.23 -25.23 4.75
C GLU A 275 5.24 -24.34 5.53
N TYR A 276 4.12 -24.93 5.93
CA TYR A 276 2.97 -24.28 6.56
C TYR A 276 3.33 -23.53 7.86
N ASP A 277 4.32 -24.00 8.59
CA ASP A 277 4.82 -23.42 9.83
C ASP A 277 5.54 -22.06 9.61
N PHE A 278 5.96 -21.75 8.38
CA PHE A 278 6.49 -20.44 8.01
C PHE A 278 5.42 -19.45 7.52
N ALA A 279 4.18 -19.89 7.28
CA ALA A 279 3.12 -19.00 6.81
C ALA A 279 2.85 -17.84 7.78
N ALA A 280 2.82 -18.09 9.10
CA ALA A 280 2.64 -17.05 10.10
C ALA A 280 3.76 -16.01 10.08
N MET A 281 5.03 -16.45 10.04
CA MET A 281 6.21 -15.57 9.97
C MET A 281 6.17 -14.71 8.70
N LEU A 282 5.80 -15.30 7.56
CA LEU A 282 5.69 -14.58 6.30
C LEU A 282 4.64 -13.47 6.38
N VAL A 283 3.46 -13.78 6.92
CA VAL A 283 2.38 -12.80 7.12
C VAL A 283 2.81 -11.69 8.06
N GLU A 284 3.48 -12.00 9.16
CA GLU A 284 3.96 -11.02 10.14
C GLU A 284 4.98 -10.08 9.51
N ARG A 285 5.99 -10.58 8.81
CA ARG A 285 7.02 -9.75 8.15
C ARG A 285 6.44 -8.92 7.01
N PHE A 286 5.62 -9.53 6.16
CA PHE A 286 4.94 -8.79 5.09
C PHE A 286 4.08 -7.66 5.65
N THR A 287 3.25 -7.95 6.65
CA THR A 287 2.39 -6.93 7.25
C THR A 287 3.17 -5.87 8.02
N CYS A 288 4.32 -6.20 8.59
CA CYS A 288 5.20 -5.22 9.24
C CYS A 288 5.70 -4.18 8.24
N TYR A 289 6.27 -4.59 7.10
CA TYR A 289 6.65 -3.68 6.02
C TYR A 289 5.44 -2.91 5.47
N HIS A 290 4.36 -3.61 5.17
CA HIS A 290 3.21 -3.02 4.47
C HIS A 290 2.43 -2.03 5.35
N ARG A 291 2.32 -2.28 6.66
CA ARG A 291 1.71 -1.34 7.62
C ARG A 291 2.47 -0.03 7.72
N ARG A 292 3.80 -0.08 7.74
CA ARG A 292 4.65 1.11 7.64
C ARG A 292 4.45 1.83 6.29
N SER A 293 4.35 1.10 5.19
CA SER A 293 4.18 1.66 3.83
C SER A 293 2.90 2.46 3.65
N TYR A 294 1.94 2.34 4.57
CA TYR A 294 0.71 3.15 4.57
C TYR A 294 0.95 4.66 4.81
N VAL A 295 2.17 5.10 5.08
CA VAL A 295 2.54 6.53 5.01
C VAL A 295 2.24 7.16 3.64
N CYS A 296 2.09 6.36 2.58
CA CYS A 296 1.62 6.84 1.28
C CYS A 296 0.31 7.64 1.38
N LYS A 297 -0.56 7.30 2.35
CA LYS A 297 -1.83 8.00 2.58
C LYS A 297 -1.65 9.43 3.07
N THR A 298 -0.49 9.76 3.64
CA THR A 298 -0.20 11.15 4.03
C THR A 298 0.01 12.06 2.82
N GLY A 299 0.51 11.54 1.72
CA GLY A 299 0.57 12.30 0.46
C GLY A 299 -0.82 12.59 -0.11
N LEU A 300 -1.76 11.63 -0.02
CA LEU A 300 -3.14 11.85 -0.38
C LEU A 300 -3.81 12.85 0.58
N GLY A 301 -3.51 12.74 1.88
CA GLY A 301 -3.96 13.69 2.90
C GLY A 301 -3.51 15.11 2.60
N ASP A 302 -2.25 15.31 2.19
CA ASP A 302 -1.73 16.63 1.79
C ASP A 302 -2.55 17.24 0.64
N VAL A 303 -2.91 16.43 -0.37
CA VAL A 303 -3.76 16.88 -1.49
C VAL A 303 -5.16 17.28 -1.00
N LEU A 304 -5.77 16.47 -0.13
CA LEU A 304 -7.11 16.74 0.39
C LEU A 304 -7.14 17.96 1.32
N ILE A 305 -6.11 18.16 2.14
CA ILE A 305 -5.94 19.36 2.97
C ILE A 305 -5.80 20.60 2.09
N GLY A 306 -4.98 20.50 1.03
CA GLY A 306 -4.82 21.57 0.04
C GLY A 306 -6.12 21.90 -0.68
N ALA A 307 -6.93 20.91 -1.04
CA ALA A 307 -8.24 21.11 -1.65
C ALA A 307 -9.22 21.78 -0.68
N ALA A 308 -9.23 21.37 0.60
CA ALA A 308 -10.05 21.99 1.63
C ALA A 308 -9.65 23.45 1.91
N ALA A 309 -8.35 23.75 1.94
CA ALA A 309 -7.86 25.13 2.06
C ALA A 309 -8.24 25.98 0.83
N SER A 310 -8.10 25.43 -0.38
CA SER A 310 -8.46 26.12 -1.62
C SER A 310 -9.95 26.45 -1.71
N ILE A 311 -10.83 25.53 -1.29
CA ILE A 311 -12.27 25.82 -1.28
C ILE A 311 -12.63 26.86 -0.22
N ALA A 312 -11.93 26.91 0.92
CA ALA A 312 -12.10 27.97 1.91
C ALA A 312 -11.71 29.33 1.34
N ASP A 313 -10.61 29.42 0.58
CA ASP A 313 -10.21 30.63 -0.16
C ASP A 313 -11.26 31.06 -1.17
N TYR A 314 -11.77 30.11 -1.96
CA TYR A 314 -12.78 30.38 -3.00
C TYR A 314 -14.13 30.79 -2.42
N ASN A 315 -14.44 30.35 -1.20
CA ASN A 315 -15.63 30.79 -0.45
C ASN A 315 -15.41 32.10 0.31
N GLY A 316 -14.18 32.64 0.34
CA GLY A 316 -13.85 33.90 1.03
C GLY A 316 -13.74 33.79 2.55
N ILE A 317 -13.53 32.59 3.09
CA ILE A 317 -13.51 32.29 4.53
C ILE A 317 -12.20 31.70 5.07
N PRO A 318 -11.00 31.94 4.44
CA PRO A 318 -9.77 31.26 4.88
C PRO A 318 -9.33 31.65 6.29
N ASN A 319 -9.77 32.82 6.76
CA ASN A 319 -9.36 33.39 8.06
C ASN A 319 -10.35 33.15 9.19
N VAL A 320 -11.49 32.51 8.92
CA VAL A 320 -12.47 32.17 9.94
C VAL A 320 -11.90 31.15 10.92
N SER A 321 -12.04 31.37 12.22
CA SER A 321 -11.37 30.58 13.27
C SER A 321 -11.66 29.08 13.14
N HIS A 322 -12.95 28.69 13.05
CA HIS A 322 -13.31 27.28 12.94
C HIS A 322 -12.81 26.59 11.64
N ILE A 323 -12.53 27.35 10.58
CA ILE A 323 -11.90 26.80 9.35
C ILE A 323 -10.43 26.53 9.62
N LYS A 324 -9.72 27.48 10.25
CA LYS A 324 -8.32 27.29 10.66
C LYS A 324 -8.16 26.10 11.60
N ASP A 325 -9.02 25.97 12.60
CA ASP A 325 -9.00 24.86 13.57
C ASP A 325 -9.15 23.51 12.87
N LYS A 326 -10.05 23.41 11.88
CA LYS A 326 -10.23 22.18 11.07
C LYS A 326 -8.99 21.86 10.25
N LEU A 327 -8.37 22.84 9.59
CA LEU A 327 -7.16 22.65 8.80
C LEU A 327 -5.96 22.24 9.69
N VAL A 328 -5.86 22.80 10.91
CA VAL A 328 -4.87 22.40 11.91
C VAL A 328 -5.08 20.95 12.32
N GLU A 329 -6.31 20.54 12.63
CA GLU A 329 -6.64 19.16 13.00
C GLU A 329 -6.35 18.17 11.85
N MET A 330 -6.76 18.49 10.63
CA MET A 330 -6.43 17.66 9.45
C MET A 330 -4.92 17.47 9.31
N THR A 331 -4.13 18.54 9.48
CA THR A 331 -2.68 18.50 9.40
C THR A 331 -2.09 17.67 10.54
N HIS A 332 -2.55 17.86 11.78
CA HIS A 332 -2.12 17.09 12.94
C HIS A 332 -2.32 15.59 12.75
N LEU A 333 -3.52 15.18 12.30
CA LEU A 333 -3.82 13.78 12.05
C LEU A 333 -2.93 13.19 10.93
N ASN A 334 -2.73 13.95 9.85
CA ASN A 334 -1.90 13.54 8.72
C ASN A 334 -0.44 13.35 9.12
N GLU A 335 0.16 14.33 9.81
CA GLU A 335 1.55 14.27 10.28
C GLU A 335 1.75 13.18 11.36
N SER A 336 0.75 12.88 12.17
CA SER A 336 0.81 11.79 13.15
C SER A 336 0.95 10.41 12.50
N ILE A 337 0.34 10.20 11.33
CA ILE A 337 0.55 8.97 10.52
C ILE A 337 1.99 8.92 10.03
N TYR A 338 2.47 10.02 9.45
CA TYR A 338 3.82 10.11 8.87
C TYR A 338 4.91 9.88 9.92
N ALA A 339 4.79 10.55 11.06
CA ALA A 339 5.72 10.43 12.18
C ALA A 339 5.85 8.98 12.67
N ALA A 340 4.73 8.25 12.82
CA ALA A 340 4.74 6.85 13.22
C ALA A 340 5.44 5.95 12.20
N GLY A 341 5.22 6.17 10.90
CA GLY A 341 5.89 5.42 9.83
C GLY A 341 7.39 5.70 9.75
N ILE A 342 7.81 6.95 9.89
CA ILE A 342 9.22 7.33 9.94
C ILE A 342 9.90 6.72 11.17
N ALA A 343 9.28 6.80 12.35
CA ALA A 343 9.83 6.21 13.58
C ALA A 343 9.95 4.68 13.46
N SER A 344 8.94 3.99 12.87
CA SER A 344 9.02 2.57 12.57
C SER A 344 10.20 2.22 11.67
N SER A 345 10.44 3.03 10.64
CA SER A 345 11.55 2.85 9.70
C SER A 345 12.91 3.09 10.35
N TYR A 346 13.02 4.10 11.20
CA TYR A 346 14.27 4.45 11.88
C TYR A 346 14.69 3.42 12.93
N GLN A 347 13.72 2.80 13.63
CA GLN A 347 13.96 1.76 14.64
C GLN A 347 14.06 0.35 14.03
N ALA A 348 14.35 0.24 12.74
CA ALA A 348 14.54 -1.03 12.05
C ALA A 348 15.74 -1.83 12.60
N HIS A 349 15.68 -3.13 12.43
CA HIS A 349 16.73 -4.06 12.80
C HIS A 349 17.02 -5.06 11.68
N GLN A 350 18.22 -5.62 11.68
CA GLN A 350 18.63 -6.58 10.68
C GLN A 350 18.10 -7.99 11.02
N THR A 351 17.57 -8.69 10.03
CA THR A 351 17.16 -10.10 10.12
C THR A 351 18.35 -11.02 9.86
N LYS A 352 18.18 -12.32 10.03
CA LYS A 352 19.23 -13.32 9.74
C LYS A 352 19.74 -13.27 8.29
N SER A 353 18.86 -12.97 7.34
CA SER A 353 19.23 -12.87 5.93
C SER A 353 20.01 -11.60 5.57
N GLY A 354 20.15 -10.66 6.51
CA GLY A 354 20.76 -9.36 6.28
C GLY A 354 19.80 -8.24 5.88
N VAL A 355 18.57 -8.54 5.46
CA VAL A 355 17.58 -7.50 5.15
C VAL A 355 17.10 -6.80 6.42
N TRP A 356 16.84 -5.51 6.34
CA TRP A 356 16.36 -4.71 7.46
C TRP A 356 14.84 -4.73 7.56
N LEU A 357 14.31 -5.11 8.73
CA LEU A 357 12.89 -5.13 9.07
C LEU A 357 12.58 -3.95 9.97
N ASN A 358 11.58 -3.18 9.64
CA ASN A 358 11.14 -2.02 10.43
C ASN A 358 10.51 -2.44 11.77
N ASP A 359 10.35 -1.49 12.70
CA ASP A 359 9.77 -1.75 14.02
C ASP A 359 8.28 -2.11 13.93
N ASP A 360 7.90 -3.25 14.52
CA ASP A 360 6.55 -3.80 14.49
C ASP A 360 5.54 -2.95 15.25
N MET A 361 5.90 -2.48 16.45
CA MET A 361 4.98 -1.71 17.28
C MET A 361 4.56 -0.45 16.56
N LEU A 362 5.54 0.30 16.05
CA LEU A 362 5.29 1.57 15.38
C LEU A 362 4.66 1.39 13.99
N ALA A 363 4.95 0.29 13.29
CA ALA A 363 4.23 -0.07 12.06
C ALA A 363 2.73 -0.29 12.34
N ASN A 364 2.40 -0.99 13.42
CA ASN A 364 1.02 -1.20 13.83
C ASN A 364 0.35 0.10 14.30
N VAL A 365 1.04 0.99 14.99
CA VAL A 365 0.55 2.33 15.37
C VAL A 365 0.29 3.15 14.10
N CYS A 366 1.22 3.21 13.16
CA CYS A 366 1.05 3.89 11.88
C CYS A 366 -0.21 3.41 11.17
N LYS A 367 -0.33 2.09 10.98
CA LYS A 367 -1.50 1.51 10.29
C LYS A 367 -2.80 1.71 11.07
N HIS A 368 -2.78 1.62 12.40
CA HIS A 368 -3.97 1.87 13.22
C HIS A 368 -4.48 3.29 13.08
N ASN A 369 -3.58 4.27 13.03
CA ASN A 369 -3.93 5.67 12.72
C ASN A 369 -4.56 5.79 11.33
N VAL A 370 -3.99 5.11 10.32
CA VAL A 370 -4.53 5.09 8.95
C VAL A 370 -5.94 4.48 8.87
N THR A 371 -6.32 3.58 9.76
CA THR A 371 -7.69 3.04 9.79
C THR A 371 -8.74 4.04 10.31
N ARG A 372 -8.33 5.19 10.85
CA ARG A 372 -9.19 6.18 11.53
C ARG A 372 -9.03 7.59 10.97
N PHE A 373 -7.81 8.10 10.90
CA PHE A 373 -7.52 9.51 10.63
C PHE A 373 -7.93 9.95 9.22
N PRO A 374 -7.74 9.17 8.14
CA PRO A 374 -8.24 9.54 6.82
C PRO A 374 -9.76 9.79 6.78
N TYR A 375 -10.54 9.06 7.56
CA TYR A 375 -11.99 9.27 7.66
C TYR A 375 -12.31 10.62 8.31
N GLU A 376 -11.59 10.99 9.37
CA GLU A 376 -11.78 12.30 10.02
C GLU A 376 -11.28 13.44 9.14
N ILE A 377 -10.13 13.28 8.47
CA ILE A 377 -9.64 14.25 7.49
C ILE A 377 -10.66 14.44 6.36
N GLY A 378 -11.24 13.34 5.84
CA GLY A 378 -12.28 13.39 4.81
C GLY A 378 -13.55 14.10 5.30
N ARG A 379 -13.99 13.80 6.52
CA ARG A 379 -15.15 14.47 7.15
C ARG A 379 -14.93 15.98 7.29
N LEU A 380 -13.76 16.39 7.75
CA LEU A 380 -13.40 17.80 7.89
C LEU A 380 -13.30 18.52 6.54
N ALA A 381 -12.77 17.84 5.51
CA ALA A 381 -12.73 18.39 4.15
C ALA A 381 -14.14 18.62 3.59
N GLN A 382 -15.07 17.69 3.79
CA GLN A 382 -16.47 17.84 3.39
C GLN A 382 -17.18 18.97 4.16
N ASP A 383 -16.91 19.09 5.46
CA ASP A 383 -17.47 20.15 6.31
C ASP A 383 -16.98 21.55 5.83
N ILE A 384 -15.70 21.70 5.49
CA ILE A 384 -15.16 22.94 4.90
C ILE A 384 -15.76 23.21 3.52
N ALA A 385 -15.93 22.18 2.69
CA ALA A 385 -16.55 22.30 1.36
C ALA A 385 -18.02 22.73 1.42
N GLY A 386 -18.72 22.32 2.47
CA GLY A 386 -20.10 22.74 2.76
C GLY A 386 -21.17 21.97 1.99
N GLY A 387 -22.42 22.31 2.23
CA GLY A 387 -23.60 21.59 1.71
C GLY A 387 -23.75 21.58 0.18
N LEU A 388 -23.04 22.42 -0.55
CA LEU A 388 -23.02 22.38 -2.01
C LEU A 388 -22.55 21.03 -2.56
N MET A 389 -21.73 20.30 -1.80
CA MET A 389 -21.30 18.92 -2.13
C MET A 389 -22.47 17.96 -2.38
N VAL A 390 -23.64 18.21 -1.80
CA VAL A 390 -24.84 17.36 -1.95
C VAL A 390 -25.47 17.51 -3.33
N THR A 391 -25.33 18.67 -3.97
CA THR A 391 -26.03 19.03 -5.21
C THR A 391 -25.10 19.61 -6.27
N LEU A 392 -23.88 19.13 -6.36
CA LEU A 392 -22.95 19.56 -7.41
C LEU A 392 -23.53 19.22 -8.78
N PRO A 393 -23.77 20.22 -9.66
CA PRO A 393 -24.30 19.97 -10.99
C PRO A 393 -23.25 19.28 -11.87
N SER A 394 -23.70 18.57 -12.89
CA SER A 394 -22.85 17.95 -13.91
C SER A 394 -22.15 19.01 -14.76
N GLU A 395 -20.98 18.69 -15.30
CA GLU A 395 -20.34 19.51 -16.33
C GLU A 395 -21.27 19.76 -17.52
N LYS A 396 -22.09 18.77 -17.89
CA LYS A 396 -23.09 18.92 -18.97
C LYS A 396 -24.10 20.04 -18.70
N ASP A 397 -24.49 20.25 -17.42
CA ASP A 397 -25.35 21.35 -17.03
C ASP A 397 -24.64 22.71 -17.18
N PHE A 398 -23.33 22.79 -16.95
CA PHE A 398 -22.55 23.99 -17.22
C PHE A 398 -22.41 24.31 -18.71
N ARG A 399 -22.41 23.28 -19.56
CA ARG A 399 -22.31 23.43 -21.02
C ARG A 399 -23.66 23.64 -21.67
N ASN A 400 -24.75 23.38 -20.99
CA ASN A 400 -26.11 23.57 -21.49
C ASN A 400 -26.43 25.08 -21.63
N PRO A 401 -26.96 25.53 -22.77
CA PRO A 401 -27.20 26.95 -23.05
C PRO A 401 -28.25 27.58 -22.13
N GLU A 402 -29.17 26.81 -21.55
CA GLU A 402 -30.20 27.31 -20.64
C GLU A 402 -29.69 27.33 -19.20
N THR A 403 -29.09 26.25 -18.73
CA THR A 403 -28.68 26.10 -17.32
C THR A 403 -27.31 26.70 -17.03
N GLY A 404 -26.39 26.68 -17.98
CA GLY A 404 -25.02 27.14 -17.82
C GLY A 404 -24.90 28.58 -17.33
N PRO A 405 -25.60 29.58 -17.93
CA PRO A 405 -25.59 30.95 -17.44
C PRO A 405 -26.15 31.09 -16.02
N ILE A 406 -27.15 30.27 -15.66
CA ILE A 406 -27.78 30.26 -14.34
C ILE A 406 -26.78 29.74 -13.30
N LEU A 407 -26.12 28.61 -13.61
CA LEU A 407 -25.13 28.01 -12.74
C LEU A 407 -23.92 28.93 -12.55
N LYS A 408 -23.42 29.52 -13.61
CA LYS A 408 -22.30 30.49 -13.55
C LYS A 408 -22.66 31.71 -12.71
N LYS A 409 -23.93 32.11 -12.67
CA LYS A 409 -24.42 33.20 -11.80
C LYS A 409 -24.47 32.78 -10.32
N TYR A 410 -25.12 31.65 -10.01
CA TYR A 410 -25.47 31.30 -8.64
C TYR A 410 -24.42 30.50 -7.90
N LEU A 411 -23.47 29.86 -8.62
CA LEU A 411 -22.37 29.14 -8.01
C LEU A 411 -21.09 30.00 -7.85
N LYS A 412 -21.20 31.31 -8.01
CA LYS A 412 -20.09 32.23 -7.73
C LYS A 412 -19.65 32.15 -6.28
N GLY A 413 -18.35 32.06 -6.10
CA GLY A 413 -17.68 32.24 -4.82
C GLY A 413 -17.16 33.68 -4.66
N ARG A 414 -15.96 33.80 -4.09
CA ARG A 414 -15.27 35.08 -3.91
C ARG A 414 -15.05 35.77 -5.26
N LYS A 415 -15.10 37.13 -5.27
CA LYS A 415 -14.82 37.92 -6.47
C LYS A 415 -13.46 37.58 -7.07
N GLY A 416 -13.43 37.35 -8.38
CA GLY A 416 -12.21 36.97 -9.13
C GLY A 416 -11.95 35.47 -9.21
N VAL A 417 -12.71 34.63 -8.50
CA VAL A 417 -12.62 33.17 -8.64
C VAL A 417 -13.53 32.71 -9.77
N ASP A 418 -12.97 31.94 -10.70
CA ASP A 418 -13.74 31.31 -11.75
C ASP A 418 -14.63 30.19 -11.18
N VAL A 419 -15.88 30.12 -11.65
CA VAL A 419 -16.87 29.15 -11.14
C VAL A 419 -16.46 27.71 -11.48
N GLU A 420 -15.90 27.46 -12.66
CA GLU A 420 -15.47 26.12 -13.06
C GLU A 420 -14.28 25.65 -12.20
N ASN A 421 -13.33 26.54 -11.88
CA ASN A 421 -12.23 26.22 -10.96
C ASN A 421 -12.72 25.88 -9.56
N ARG A 422 -13.74 26.60 -9.06
CA ARG A 422 -14.39 26.25 -7.80
C ARG A 422 -15.02 24.87 -7.85
N MET A 423 -15.68 24.54 -8.95
CA MET A 423 -16.28 23.20 -9.15
C MET A 423 -15.22 22.11 -9.23
N ARG A 424 -14.10 22.32 -9.91
CA ARG A 424 -12.99 21.35 -9.99
C ARG A 424 -12.46 20.97 -8.59
N ILE A 425 -12.29 21.95 -7.71
CA ILE A 425 -11.85 21.67 -6.33
C ILE A 425 -12.92 20.89 -5.56
N LEU A 426 -14.18 21.24 -5.68
CA LEU A 426 -15.28 20.50 -5.04
C LEU A 426 -15.35 19.05 -5.56
N ARG A 427 -15.17 18.84 -6.88
CA ARG A 427 -15.11 17.51 -7.48
C ARG A 427 -13.90 16.71 -7.03
N LEU A 428 -12.75 17.35 -6.81
CA LEU A 428 -11.58 16.67 -6.25
C LEU A 428 -11.86 16.17 -4.81
N ILE A 429 -12.46 17.02 -3.97
CA ILE A 429 -12.87 16.60 -2.61
C ILE A 429 -13.87 15.44 -2.68
N GLU A 430 -14.90 15.56 -3.54
CA GLU A 430 -15.87 14.47 -3.76
C GLU A 430 -15.18 13.18 -4.21
N ASN A 431 -14.31 13.24 -5.21
CA ASN A 431 -13.59 12.09 -5.74
C ASN A 431 -12.76 11.36 -4.66
N MET A 432 -12.11 12.11 -3.77
CA MET A 432 -11.25 11.56 -2.72
C MET A 432 -12.01 11.11 -1.47
N THR A 433 -13.25 11.56 -1.24
CA THR A 433 -14.00 11.28 -0.02
C THR A 433 -15.26 10.44 -0.23
N MET A 434 -15.82 10.43 -1.43
CA MET A 434 -17.07 9.72 -1.79
C MET A 434 -16.95 8.98 -3.13
N GLY A 435 -16.03 9.39 -4.01
CA GLY A 435 -15.83 8.84 -5.35
C GLY A 435 -14.83 7.68 -5.40
N ARG A 436 -14.35 7.36 -6.61
CA ARG A 436 -13.50 6.18 -6.84
C ARG A 436 -12.17 6.21 -6.07
N ASN A 437 -11.57 7.37 -5.83
CA ASN A 437 -10.32 7.47 -5.07
C ASN A 437 -10.52 7.38 -3.56
N ALA A 438 -11.75 7.51 -3.07
CA ALA A 438 -12.11 7.18 -1.69
C ALA A 438 -11.87 5.68 -1.37
N VAL A 439 -11.98 4.80 -2.35
CA VAL A 439 -11.68 3.36 -2.18
C VAL A 439 -10.26 3.17 -1.65
N GLY A 440 -9.27 3.75 -2.31
CA GLY A 440 -7.86 3.68 -1.90
C GLY A 440 -7.55 4.48 -0.65
N TYR A 441 -8.18 5.65 -0.45
CA TYR A 441 -7.88 6.52 0.69
C TYR A 441 -8.56 6.06 1.99
N LEU A 442 -9.78 5.53 1.92
CA LEU A 442 -10.61 5.17 3.07
C LEU A 442 -10.72 3.66 3.26
N THR A 443 -11.47 2.97 2.41
CA THR A 443 -11.86 1.57 2.61
C THR A 443 -10.68 0.60 2.48
N GLU A 444 -9.86 0.73 1.45
CA GLU A 444 -8.63 -0.04 1.29
C GLU A 444 -7.66 0.26 2.44
N SER A 445 -7.53 1.53 2.83
CA SER A 445 -6.72 1.97 3.96
C SER A 445 -7.17 1.34 5.29
N MET A 446 -8.44 1.03 5.45
CA MET A 446 -8.94 0.32 6.62
C MET A 446 -8.55 -1.16 6.61
N HIS A 447 -8.66 -1.85 5.48
CA HIS A 447 -8.59 -3.31 5.40
C HIS A 447 -7.25 -3.88 4.91
N GLY A 448 -6.52 -3.18 4.04
CA GLY A 448 -5.23 -3.63 3.54
C GLY A 448 -4.21 -3.82 4.66
N ALA A 449 -3.34 -4.80 4.59
CA ALA A 449 -2.43 -5.26 5.65
C ALA A 449 -3.14 -5.64 6.97
N GLY A 450 -4.39 -6.08 6.89
CA GLY A 450 -5.22 -6.51 8.01
C GLY A 450 -6.18 -5.45 8.54
N SER A 451 -7.29 -5.91 9.12
CA SER A 451 -8.33 -5.07 9.73
C SER A 451 -7.82 -4.28 10.94
N PRO A 452 -8.57 -3.25 11.42
CA PRO A 452 -8.23 -2.53 12.66
C PRO A 452 -8.00 -3.43 13.87
N GLN A 453 -8.72 -4.55 13.95
CA GLN A 453 -8.54 -5.52 15.03
C GLN A 453 -7.19 -6.24 14.94
N ALA A 454 -6.66 -6.48 13.74
CA ALA A 454 -5.34 -7.09 13.58
C ALA A 454 -4.23 -6.19 14.16
N GLN A 455 -4.28 -4.87 13.96
CA GLN A 455 -3.32 -3.96 14.57
C GLN A 455 -3.46 -3.93 16.10
N ARG A 456 -4.70 -3.91 16.63
CA ARG A 456 -4.93 -3.96 18.09
C ARG A 456 -4.36 -5.22 18.73
N ILE A 457 -4.53 -6.38 18.10
CA ILE A 457 -3.97 -7.65 18.57
C ILE A 457 -2.44 -7.57 18.62
N ASN A 458 -1.80 -7.06 17.56
CA ASN A 458 -0.35 -6.95 17.51
C ASN A 458 0.19 -5.92 18.53
N ILE A 459 -0.44 -4.75 18.65
CA ILE A 459 -0.11 -3.76 19.69
C ILE A 459 -0.24 -4.38 21.07
N SER A 460 -1.33 -5.15 21.34
CA SER A 460 -1.54 -5.82 22.62
C SER A 460 -0.43 -6.82 22.96
N ARG A 461 0.09 -7.55 21.97
CA ARG A 461 1.22 -8.48 22.15
C ARG A 461 2.53 -7.76 22.45
N LEU A 462 2.71 -6.57 21.91
CA LEU A 462 3.96 -5.79 21.98
C LEU A 462 3.98 -4.70 23.06
N MET A 463 2.86 -4.41 23.71
CA MET A 463 2.70 -3.24 24.60
C MET A 463 3.40 -3.33 25.97
N GLN A 464 3.95 -4.48 26.32
CA GLN A 464 4.77 -4.72 27.53
C GLN A 464 4.15 -4.18 28.83
N LEU A 465 2.93 -4.57 29.11
CA LEU A 465 2.22 -4.09 30.32
C LEU A 465 2.91 -4.47 31.60
N GLY A 466 3.57 -5.62 31.68
CA GLY A 466 4.36 -6.04 32.84
C GLY A 466 5.44 -5.02 33.21
N TYR A 467 6.25 -4.62 32.23
CA TYR A 467 7.27 -3.58 32.41
C TYR A 467 6.67 -2.23 32.85
N LYS A 468 5.60 -1.79 32.19
CA LYS A 468 4.92 -0.52 32.53
C LYS A 468 4.32 -0.53 33.93
N LYS A 469 3.72 -1.65 34.34
CA LYS A 469 3.24 -1.85 35.73
C LYS A 469 4.39 -1.74 36.74
N LYS A 470 5.54 -2.37 36.45
CA LYS A 470 6.73 -2.30 37.31
C LYS A 470 7.22 -0.85 37.49
N LEU A 471 7.27 -0.06 36.41
CA LEU A 471 7.62 1.37 36.49
C LEU A 471 6.66 2.14 37.43
N ALA A 472 5.35 1.96 37.23
CA ALA A 472 4.34 2.65 38.04
C ALA A 472 4.42 2.24 39.54
N LYS A 473 4.56 0.94 39.80
CA LYS A 473 4.67 0.41 41.16
C LYS A 473 5.93 0.89 41.87
N ASN A 474 7.05 0.94 41.18
CA ASN A 474 8.30 1.48 41.74
C ASN A 474 8.14 2.97 42.13
N LEU A 475 7.52 3.79 41.30
CA LEU A 475 7.27 5.20 41.58
C LEU A 475 6.24 5.40 42.72
N ALA A 476 5.23 4.54 42.78
CA ALA A 476 4.23 4.55 43.82
C ALA A 476 4.72 3.93 45.14
N ASN A 477 5.95 3.42 45.18
CA ASN A 477 6.52 2.75 46.36
C ASN A 477 5.67 1.58 46.87
N VAL A 478 5.09 0.78 45.98
CA VAL A 478 4.38 -0.44 46.30
C VAL A 478 5.37 -1.45 46.89
N LYS A 479 5.08 -2.00 48.10
CA LYS A 479 6.08 -2.77 48.84
C LYS A 479 5.94 -4.27 48.63
N GLU A 480 4.80 -4.83 48.93
CA GLU A 480 4.58 -6.28 48.81
C GLU A 480 3.28 -6.55 48.09
N GLU A 481 3.33 -7.43 47.10
CA GLU A 481 2.17 -7.92 46.37
C GLU A 481 2.51 -9.28 45.72
N PRO A 482 1.50 -10.12 45.43
CA PRO A 482 1.71 -11.33 44.66
C PRO A 482 2.19 -10.98 43.25
N ASP A 483 3.06 -11.80 42.68
CA ASP A 483 3.48 -11.65 41.28
C ASP A 483 2.30 -11.93 40.34
N LEU A 484 1.73 -10.87 39.80
CA LEU A 484 0.58 -10.91 38.91
C LEU A 484 1.00 -10.70 37.43
N THR A 485 2.30 -10.62 37.17
CA THR A 485 2.81 -10.28 35.83
C THR A 485 3.40 -11.48 35.13
N HIS A 486 2.87 -11.84 33.97
CA HIS A 486 3.60 -12.65 32.99
C HIS A 486 4.59 -11.77 32.26
N GLU A 487 5.87 -12.11 32.31
CA GLU A 487 6.90 -11.39 31.56
C GLU A 487 6.63 -11.48 30.05
N GLN A 488 6.56 -10.33 29.40
CA GLN A 488 6.59 -10.22 27.95
C GLN A 488 7.96 -9.68 27.52
N ALA A 489 8.51 -10.26 26.47
CA ALA A 489 9.87 -10.03 25.99
C ALA A 489 10.24 -8.54 25.69
N ASP A 490 11.45 -8.25 25.88
CA ASP A 490 12.37 -7.10 25.80
C ASP A 490 12.23 -6.07 24.66
N TYR A 491 11.02 -5.58 24.34
CA TYR A 491 10.85 -4.51 23.36
C TYR A 491 11.67 -3.24 23.74
N PHE A 492 11.57 -2.79 25.01
CA PHE A 492 12.25 -1.57 25.43
C PHE A 492 13.77 -1.72 25.55
N GLU A 493 14.29 -2.90 25.82
CA GLU A 493 15.73 -3.15 25.75
C GLU A 493 16.26 -2.95 24.32
N ARG A 494 15.52 -3.39 23.33
CA ARG A 494 15.87 -3.17 21.92
C ARG A 494 15.82 -1.69 21.53
N VAL A 495 14.73 -1.01 21.90
CA VAL A 495 14.49 0.40 21.52
C VAL A 495 15.51 1.36 22.17
N PHE A 496 15.89 1.09 23.44
CA PHE A 496 16.84 1.94 24.16
C PHE A 496 18.30 1.51 23.99
N LYS A 497 18.56 0.46 23.22
CA LYS A 497 19.93 0.06 22.90
C LYS A 497 20.55 1.06 21.92
N VAL A 498 21.25 2.04 22.45
CA VAL A 498 21.98 3.01 21.64
C VAL A 498 23.10 2.29 20.90
N SER A 499 23.10 2.34 19.58
CA SER A 499 24.14 1.75 18.75
C SER A 499 25.48 2.46 19.06
N LYS A 500 26.42 1.73 19.66
CA LYS A 500 27.78 2.27 19.93
C LYS A 500 28.49 2.71 18.65
N THR A 501 28.09 2.17 17.50
CA THR A 501 28.67 2.46 16.18
C THR A 501 28.21 3.80 15.61
N GLU A 502 26.96 4.19 15.85
CA GLU A 502 26.42 5.49 15.38
C GLU A 502 26.96 6.65 16.21
N ASN A 503 27.09 6.47 17.52
CA ASN A 503 27.70 7.48 18.40
C ASN A 503 29.16 7.72 18.05
N LYS A 504 29.92 6.71 17.61
CA LYS A 504 31.30 6.87 17.20
C LYS A 504 31.42 7.66 15.91
N LYS A 505 30.59 7.35 14.89
CA LYS A 505 30.54 8.12 13.63
C LYS A 505 30.05 9.56 13.83
N PHE A 506 29.10 9.78 14.73
CA PHE A 506 28.61 11.13 15.04
C PHE A 506 29.66 11.96 15.81
N ALA A 507 30.35 11.35 16.76
CA ALA A 507 31.48 12.00 17.48
C ALA A 507 32.67 12.32 16.57
N GLU A 508 33.03 11.43 15.64
CA GLU A 508 34.05 11.65 14.61
C GLU A 508 33.66 12.78 13.65
N LYS A 509 32.40 12.88 13.27
CA LYS A 509 31.89 13.97 12.42
C LYS A 509 31.87 15.31 13.13
N LEU A 510 31.60 15.34 14.44
CA LEU A 510 31.69 16.56 15.26
C LEU A 510 33.14 16.99 15.53
N ALA A 511 34.07 16.05 15.65
CA ALA A 511 35.50 16.35 15.80
C ALA A 511 36.11 16.89 14.50
N GLY A 512 35.64 16.45 13.32
CA GLY A 512 36.08 16.93 12.00
C GLY A 512 35.57 18.32 11.60
N VAL A 513 34.61 18.89 12.34
CA VAL A 513 34.08 20.25 12.10
C VAL A 513 34.80 21.32 12.92
N ARG A 514 35.75 20.93 13.79
CA ARG A 514 36.52 21.84 14.67
C ARG A 514 37.97 22.09 14.22
N ASN A 515 38.31 21.74 12.97
CA ASN A 515 39.62 22.11 12.40
C ASN A 515 39.42 22.97 11.14
#